data_dcae52cae6c1f6a762b07a33af1785b8
#
_entry.id   dcae52cae6c1f6a762b07a33af1785b8
#
_cell.length_a   1.000
_cell.length_b   1.000
_cell.length_c   1.000
_cell.angle_alpha   90.00
_cell.angle_beta   90.00
_cell.angle_gamma   90.00
#
_symmetry.space_group_name_H-M   'P 1'
#
loop_
_entity.id
_entity.type
_entity.pdbx_description
1 polymer ?
#
loop_
_entity_poly.entity_id
_entity_poly.type
_entity_poly.pdbx_seq_one_letter_code
_entity_poly.pdbx_strand_id
1 'polypeptide(L)'
;MSKEVVETIPGPKATVRIYQDNTDCVEDPIHERNPKELDKAETLLVSFHRRYGKDHGLKTPEDVLEFATEHGMHAFAVRAYDHGGIAYTLVEDRVDASRPFPSRENLKYPFNDQWDSGWYGYLLITNEFDGTKNETRKGLFKDLLDDERRHKMFESAKSLLECYSQWANGEVYGYRAYDADGKEIDSCWGYIGIDSVKEEANTIAGIE
;
A
#
# COMPACT_ATOMS: atom_id res chain seq x y z
N MET A 1 -18.50 -2.58 23.08
CA MET A 1 -18.09 -1.17 22.93
C MET A 1 -18.79 -0.62 21.73
N SER A 2 -19.48 0.54 21.83
CA SER A 2 -20.06 1.20 20.66
C SER A 2 -18.89 1.84 19.89
N LYS A 3 -18.73 1.44 18.61
CA LYS A 3 -17.73 2.10 17.72
C LYS A 3 -18.14 3.56 17.54
N GLU A 4 -17.18 4.47 17.58
CA GLU A 4 -17.40 5.89 17.35
C GLU A 4 -17.74 6.16 15.88
N VAL A 5 -18.74 7.00 15.63
CA VAL A 5 -19.12 7.41 14.28
C VAL A 5 -18.13 8.47 13.81
N VAL A 6 -17.40 8.17 12.74
CA VAL A 6 -16.45 9.10 12.10
C VAL A 6 -17.20 10.12 11.24
N GLU A 7 -18.18 9.64 10.45
CA GLU A 7 -18.97 10.48 9.55
C GLU A 7 -20.36 9.89 9.33
N THR A 8 -21.31 10.76 9.00
CA THR A 8 -22.67 10.36 8.63
C THR A 8 -23.02 10.99 7.27
N ILE A 9 -23.40 10.17 6.32
CA ILE A 9 -23.77 10.53 4.96
C ILE A 9 -25.28 10.32 4.82
N PRO A 10 -26.11 11.38 4.89
CA PRO A 10 -27.54 11.26 4.62
C PRO A 10 -27.79 11.26 3.11
N GLY A 11 -28.58 10.32 2.63
CA GLY A 11 -28.95 10.24 1.21
C GLY A 11 -30.40 9.85 0.99
N PRO A 12 -30.86 9.94 -0.27
CA PRO A 12 -32.27 9.67 -0.61
C PRO A 12 -32.66 8.20 -0.47
N LYS A 13 -31.69 7.27 -0.53
CA LYS A 13 -31.96 5.83 -0.40
C LYS A 13 -31.73 5.33 1.01
N ALA A 14 -30.68 5.84 1.66
CA ALA A 14 -30.26 5.41 3.00
C ALA A 14 -29.48 6.51 3.72
N THR A 15 -29.42 6.41 5.06
CA THR A 15 -28.43 7.14 5.86
C THR A 15 -27.28 6.19 6.18
N VAL A 16 -26.07 6.52 5.73
CA VAL A 16 -24.88 5.69 5.95
C VAL A 16 -24.03 6.32 7.05
N ARG A 17 -23.60 5.53 8.01
CA ARG A 17 -22.67 5.93 9.08
C ARG A 17 -21.36 5.18 8.91
N ILE A 18 -20.26 5.94 8.85
CA ILE A 18 -18.90 5.43 8.75
C ILE A 18 -18.31 5.34 10.16
N TYR A 19 -17.61 4.26 10.42
CA TYR A 19 -16.98 3.96 11.70
C TYR A 19 -15.52 3.60 11.48
N GLN A 20 -14.66 3.91 12.46
CA GLN A 20 -13.32 3.35 12.48
C GLN A 20 -13.36 1.86 12.80
N ASP A 21 -12.58 1.08 12.07
CA ASP A 21 -12.44 -0.36 12.27
C ASP A 21 -11.05 -0.71 12.84
N ASN A 22 -10.84 -1.99 13.16
CA ASN A 22 -9.56 -2.48 13.66
C ASN A 22 -8.73 -3.05 12.50
N THR A 23 -7.45 -2.67 12.44
CA THR A 23 -6.49 -3.21 11.47
C THR A 23 -6.30 -4.72 11.58
N ASP A 24 -6.51 -5.30 12.76
CA ASP A 24 -6.41 -6.75 12.97
C ASP A 24 -7.41 -7.58 12.12
N CYS A 25 -8.45 -6.91 11.60
CA CYS A 25 -9.48 -7.54 10.76
C CYS A 25 -9.17 -7.47 9.27
N VAL A 26 -8.09 -6.78 8.88
CA VAL A 26 -7.70 -6.57 7.47
C VAL A 26 -6.28 -7.08 7.27
N GLU A 27 -6.12 -7.92 6.25
CA GLU A 27 -4.79 -8.40 5.88
C GLU A 27 -3.89 -7.23 5.45
N ASP A 28 -2.60 -7.34 5.80
CA ASP A 28 -1.55 -6.44 5.35
C ASP A 28 -1.54 -6.35 3.80
N PRO A 29 -1.71 -5.15 3.21
CA PRO A 29 -1.76 -4.99 1.75
C PRO A 29 -0.50 -5.43 1.01
N ILE A 30 0.66 -5.41 1.65
CA ILE A 30 1.94 -5.79 1.04
C ILE A 30 2.34 -7.22 1.39
N HIS A 31 1.65 -7.86 2.34
CA HIS A 31 2.04 -9.17 2.85
C HIS A 31 3.54 -9.25 3.14
N GLU A 32 3.97 -8.71 4.28
CA GLU A 32 5.34 -8.87 4.76
C GLU A 32 5.65 -10.36 4.98
N ARG A 33 6.08 -11.03 3.93
CA ARG A 33 6.39 -12.47 3.95
C ARG A 33 7.87 -12.69 4.13
N ASN A 34 8.19 -13.86 4.70
CA ASN A 34 9.56 -14.36 4.72
C ASN A 34 10.06 -14.57 3.27
N PRO A 35 11.24 -14.05 2.88
CA PRO A 35 11.83 -14.31 1.56
C PRO A 35 11.87 -15.77 1.13
N LYS A 36 11.92 -16.71 2.07
CA LYS A 36 11.86 -18.15 1.80
C LYS A 36 10.49 -18.65 1.31
N GLU A 37 9.45 -17.81 1.41
CA GLU A 37 8.10 -18.11 0.94
C GLU A 37 7.76 -17.36 -0.35
N LEU A 38 8.74 -16.67 -0.94
CA LEU A 38 8.59 -15.74 -2.05
C LEU A 38 8.24 -16.37 -3.40
N ASP A 39 8.31 -17.67 -3.56
CA ASP A 39 7.86 -18.34 -4.80
C ASP A 39 6.38 -18.03 -5.15
N LYS A 40 5.68 -17.34 -4.27
CA LYS A 40 4.25 -16.98 -4.43
C LYS A 40 3.93 -15.53 -4.13
N ALA A 41 4.88 -14.70 -3.65
CA ALA A 41 4.61 -13.31 -3.32
C ALA A 41 4.72 -12.45 -4.57
N GLU A 42 3.64 -11.73 -4.89
CA GLU A 42 3.64 -10.74 -5.98
C GLU A 42 4.42 -9.48 -5.58
N THR A 43 4.51 -9.19 -4.29
CA THR A 43 5.21 -8.03 -3.72
C THR A 43 5.92 -8.38 -2.42
N LEU A 44 7.05 -7.70 -2.16
CA LEU A 44 7.79 -7.81 -0.91
C LEU A 44 8.35 -6.46 -0.51
N LEU A 45 8.03 -5.99 0.69
CA LEU A 45 8.65 -4.84 1.29
C LEU A 45 9.83 -5.27 2.18
N VAL A 46 11.04 -4.88 1.78
CA VAL A 46 12.28 -5.18 2.51
C VAL A 46 12.76 -3.92 3.19
N SER A 47 12.79 -3.92 4.53
CA SER A 47 13.21 -2.79 5.33
C SER A 47 14.56 -3.01 5.97
N PHE A 48 15.45 -2.02 5.86
CA PHE A 48 16.69 -1.91 6.63
C PHE A 48 16.57 -0.98 7.83
N HIS A 49 15.38 -0.46 8.09
CA HIS A 49 15.16 0.46 9.20
C HIS A 49 15.23 -0.28 10.54
N ARG A 50 16.01 0.24 11.49
CA ARG A 50 16.28 -0.42 12.78
C ARG A 50 15.02 -0.71 13.61
N ARG A 51 13.97 0.11 13.46
CA ARG A 51 12.76 0.06 14.29
C ARG A 51 11.66 -0.79 13.65
N TYR A 52 11.59 -0.78 12.31
CA TYR A 52 10.51 -1.40 11.56
C TYR A 52 10.99 -2.52 10.63
N GLY A 53 12.30 -2.79 10.62
CA GLY A 53 12.85 -3.88 9.82
C GLY A 53 12.50 -5.23 10.42
N LYS A 54 11.97 -6.12 9.61
CA LYS A 54 11.85 -7.54 9.96
C LYS A 54 13.09 -8.29 9.48
N ASP A 55 13.43 -9.39 10.16
CA ASP A 55 14.49 -10.28 9.69
C ASP A 55 14.03 -11.04 8.45
N HIS A 56 14.38 -10.51 7.29
CA HIS A 56 14.12 -11.14 5.99
C HIS A 56 15.30 -11.98 5.48
N GLY A 57 16.39 -12.10 6.26
CA GLY A 57 17.56 -12.91 5.91
C GLY A 57 18.48 -12.30 4.84
N LEU A 58 18.11 -11.19 4.23
CA LEU A 58 18.92 -10.39 3.29
C LEU A 58 19.64 -9.30 4.09
N LYS A 59 20.96 -9.27 4.04
CA LYS A 59 21.77 -8.49 4.99
C LYS A 59 22.17 -7.11 4.44
N THR A 60 22.29 -7.00 3.13
CA THR A 60 22.75 -5.80 2.46
C THR A 60 21.78 -5.38 1.35
N PRO A 61 21.78 -4.10 0.94
CA PRO A 61 21.05 -3.65 -0.23
C PRO A 61 21.39 -4.43 -1.50
N GLU A 62 22.65 -4.78 -1.68
CA GLU A 62 23.14 -5.59 -2.80
C GLU A 62 22.48 -6.97 -2.81
N ASP A 63 22.44 -7.65 -1.65
CA ASP A 63 21.78 -8.96 -1.52
C ASP A 63 20.31 -8.89 -1.96
N VAL A 64 19.59 -7.81 -1.60
CA VAL A 64 18.18 -7.61 -1.98
C VAL A 64 18.03 -7.46 -3.48
N LEU A 65 18.90 -6.68 -4.12
CA LEU A 65 18.81 -6.42 -5.55
C LEU A 65 19.28 -7.60 -6.41
N GLU A 66 20.27 -8.38 -5.92
CA GLU A 66 20.64 -9.65 -6.53
C GLU A 66 19.46 -10.64 -6.44
N PHE A 67 18.86 -10.77 -5.25
CA PHE A 67 17.65 -11.57 -5.05
C PHE A 67 16.52 -11.16 -6.00
N ALA A 68 16.22 -9.85 -6.12
CA ALA A 68 15.21 -9.35 -7.03
C ALA A 68 15.51 -9.76 -8.49
N THR A 69 16.77 -9.68 -8.90
CA THR A 69 17.22 -10.06 -10.25
C THR A 69 17.03 -11.56 -10.49
N GLU A 70 17.43 -12.40 -9.56
CA GLU A 70 17.30 -13.86 -9.64
C GLU A 70 15.85 -14.33 -9.72
N HIS A 71 14.94 -13.60 -9.05
CA HIS A 71 13.51 -13.93 -9.01
C HIS A 71 12.67 -13.16 -10.02
N GLY A 72 13.30 -12.41 -10.95
CA GLY A 72 12.59 -11.64 -11.98
C GLY A 72 11.70 -10.53 -11.41
N MET A 73 12.11 -9.91 -10.31
CA MET A 73 11.40 -8.82 -9.65
C MET A 73 12.00 -7.46 -10.02
N HIS A 74 11.17 -6.43 -10.04
CA HIS A 74 11.62 -5.04 -10.08
C HIS A 74 11.76 -4.50 -8.66
N ALA A 75 12.84 -3.77 -8.41
CA ALA A 75 13.11 -3.12 -7.14
C ALA A 75 12.87 -1.60 -7.26
N PHE A 76 12.09 -1.08 -6.32
CA PHE A 76 11.88 0.36 -6.15
C PHE A 76 12.40 0.76 -4.77
N ALA A 77 13.25 1.79 -4.71
CA ALA A 77 13.72 2.31 -3.44
C ALA A 77 12.59 3.01 -2.69
N VAL A 78 12.48 2.73 -1.39
CA VAL A 78 11.42 3.25 -0.51
C VAL A 78 12.04 4.19 0.51
N ARG A 79 11.37 5.31 0.75
CA ARG A 79 11.61 6.21 1.87
C ARG A 79 10.43 6.16 2.82
N ALA A 80 10.70 6.36 4.09
CA ALA A 80 9.66 6.50 5.10
C ALA A 80 9.84 7.81 5.87
N TYR A 81 8.71 8.32 6.35
CA TYR A 81 8.60 9.39 7.32
C TYR A 81 7.89 8.82 8.55
N ASP A 82 8.43 9.09 9.75
CA ASP A 82 7.94 8.56 11.02
C ASP A 82 7.86 9.69 12.07
N HIS A 83 6.73 10.38 12.09
CA HIS A 83 6.45 11.42 13.09
C HIS A 83 4.97 11.44 13.48
N GLY A 84 4.60 10.66 14.49
CA GLY A 84 3.20 10.53 14.94
C GLY A 84 2.29 9.69 14.01
N GLY A 85 2.84 9.17 12.94
CA GLY A 85 2.30 8.26 11.95
C GLY A 85 3.40 7.90 10.98
N ILE A 86 3.22 6.83 10.22
CA ILE A 86 4.21 6.40 9.23
C ILE A 86 3.68 6.63 7.82
N ALA A 87 4.50 7.23 6.95
CA ALA A 87 4.21 7.38 5.54
C ALA A 87 5.35 6.83 4.70
N TYR A 88 5.02 6.11 3.66
CA TYR A 88 5.97 5.53 2.73
C TYR A 88 5.85 6.20 1.37
N THR A 89 6.96 6.37 0.68
CA THR A 89 6.98 6.85 -0.70
C THR A 89 8.07 6.18 -1.51
N LEU A 90 7.84 6.03 -2.80
CA LEU A 90 8.85 5.54 -3.73
C LEU A 90 9.79 6.65 -4.16
N VAL A 91 11.02 6.25 -4.44
CA VAL A 91 12.00 7.07 -5.14
C VAL A 91 12.01 6.64 -6.61
N GLU A 92 11.83 7.59 -7.52
CA GLU A 92 11.71 7.34 -8.96
C GLU A 92 13.00 6.83 -9.62
N ASP A 93 14.09 6.85 -8.89
CA ASP A 93 15.41 6.47 -9.39
C ASP A 93 15.51 4.96 -9.64
N ARG A 94 16.22 4.61 -10.70
CA ARG A 94 16.51 3.21 -10.99
C ARG A 94 17.61 2.71 -10.07
N VAL A 95 17.34 1.62 -9.37
CA VAL A 95 18.29 0.91 -8.52
C VAL A 95 18.57 -0.49 -9.05
N ASP A 96 19.80 -0.95 -8.92
CA ASP A 96 20.25 -2.30 -9.24
C ASP A 96 21.45 -2.67 -8.36
N ALA A 97 21.95 -3.91 -8.44
CA ALA A 97 23.04 -4.39 -7.60
C ALA A 97 24.34 -3.57 -7.75
N SER A 98 24.55 -2.91 -8.91
CA SER A 98 25.71 -2.03 -9.14
C SER A 98 25.50 -0.61 -8.60
N ARG A 99 24.24 -0.22 -8.43
CA ARG A 99 23.80 1.07 -7.92
C ARG A 99 22.62 0.88 -6.96
N PRO A 100 22.89 0.37 -5.75
CA PRO A 100 21.84 0.00 -4.82
C PRO A 100 21.07 1.19 -4.23
N PHE A 101 21.68 2.36 -4.17
CA PHE A 101 21.06 3.55 -3.62
C PHE A 101 20.62 4.53 -4.72
N PRO A 102 19.48 5.20 -4.54
CA PRO A 102 19.08 6.29 -5.42
C PRO A 102 20.09 7.44 -5.38
N SER A 103 20.12 8.27 -6.43
CA SER A 103 21.01 9.40 -6.50
C SER A 103 20.74 10.43 -5.38
N ARG A 104 21.78 11.20 -5.00
CA ARG A 104 21.62 12.23 -3.96
C ARG A 104 20.62 13.33 -4.36
N GLU A 105 20.45 13.59 -5.63
CA GLU A 105 19.50 14.58 -6.15
C GLU A 105 18.05 14.15 -5.93
N ASN A 106 17.79 12.84 -6.01
CA ASN A 106 16.48 12.24 -5.78
C ASN A 106 16.24 11.88 -4.31
N LEU A 107 17.23 12.12 -3.45
CA LEU A 107 17.09 12.01 -1.99
C LEU A 107 16.45 13.25 -1.35
N LYS A 108 15.83 14.16 -2.11
CA LYS A 108 15.04 15.24 -1.54
C LYS A 108 13.96 14.64 -0.65
N TYR A 109 13.87 15.18 0.56
CA TYR A 109 12.91 14.71 1.55
C TYR A 109 11.50 15.00 1.04
N PRO A 110 10.69 13.99 0.69
CA PRO A 110 9.36 14.22 0.11
C PRO A 110 8.42 14.89 1.11
N PHE A 111 8.72 14.77 2.40
CA PHE A 111 7.95 15.35 3.49
C PHE A 111 8.52 16.67 4.01
N ASN A 112 9.53 17.21 3.33
CA ASN A 112 10.25 18.43 3.73
C ASN A 112 10.87 18.39 5.14
N ASP A 113 11.06 17.19 5.68
CA ASP A 113 11.64 16.92 6.98
C ASP A 113 12.86 16.00 6.84
N GLN A 114 14.02 16.49 7.27
CA GLN A 114 15.28 15.75 7.20
C GLN A 114 15.55 14.86 8.43
N TRP A 115 14.79 15.05 9.51
CA TRP A 115 15.02 14.37 10.78
C TRP A 115 14.22 13.07 10.89
N ASP A 116 12.95 13.14 10.50
CA ASP A 116 12.01 12.03 10.60
C ASP A 116 11.79 11.30 9.27
N SER A 117 12.48 11.73 8.21
CA SER A 117 12.48 11.07 6.90
C SER A 117 13.82 10.39 6.62
N GLY A 118 13.77 9.19 6.04
CA GLY A 118 14.96 8.45 5.70
C GLY A 118 14.75 7.40 4.62
N TRP A 119 15.85 6.85 4.15
CA TRP A 119 15.79 5.65 3.34
C TRP A 119 15.31 4.48 4.21
N TYR A 120 14.33 3.75 3.68
CA TYR A 120 13.68 2.66 4.39
C TYR A 120 14.16 1.29 3.89
N GLY A 121 14.23 1.11 2.59
CA GLY A 121 14.56 -0.14 1.94
C GLY A 121 14.05 -0.22 0.51
N TYR A 122 13.47 -1.35 0.13
CA TYR A 122 12.98 -1.59 -1.22
C TYR A 122 11.61 -2.23 -1.21
N LEU A 123 10.77 -1.83 -2.15
CA LEU A 123 9.59 -2.58 -2.56
C LEU A 123 9.96 -3.40 -3.80
N LEU A 124 9.88 -4.72 -3.68
CA LEU A 124 10.11 -5.66 -4.78
C LEU A 124 8.75 -6.09 -5.35
N ILE A 125 8.64 -6.07 -6.67
CA ILE A 125 7.41 -6.42 -7.38
C ILE A 125 7.76 -7.39 -8.50
N THR A 126 7.02 -8.49 -8.61
CA THR A 126 7.21 -9.45 -9.70
C THR A 126 6.81 -8.85 -11.05
N ASN A 127 7.40 -9.35 -12.13
CA ASN A 127 7.03 -9.00 -13.50
C ASN A 127 5.57 -9.33 -13.85
N GLU A 128 4.90 -10.13 -13.02
CA GLU A 128 3.51 -10.54 -13.20
C GLU A 128 2.53 -9.68 -12.40
N PHE A 129 3.05 -8.80 -11.54
CA PHE A 129 2.22 -7.90 -10.74
C PHE A 129 1.59 -6.82 -11.61
N ASP A 130 0.28 -6.72 -11.55
CA ASP A 130 -0.50 -5.72 -12.29
C ASP A 130 -1.34 -4.81 -11.37
N GLY A 131 -1.12 -4.89 -10.05
CA GLY A 131 -1.85 -4.11 -9.05
C GLY A 131 -3.27 -4.59 -8.81
N THR A 132 -3.69 -5.69 -9.43
CA THR A 132 -5.02 -6.28 -9.23
C THR A 132 -4.89 -7.74 -8.84
N LYS A 133 -5.74 -8.22 -7.94
CA LYS A 133 -5.87 -9.64 -7.61
C LYS A 133 -6.53 -10.46 -8.75
N ASN A 134 -6.76 -9.85 -9.89
CA ASN A 134 -7.50 -10.46 -10.99
C ASN A 134 -6.55 -11.25 -11.88
N GLU A 135 -6.64 -12.57 -11.83
CA GLU A 135 -5.80 -13.50 -12.60
C GLU A 135 -5.83 -13.27 -14.12
N THR A 136 -6.92 -12.68 -14.65
CA THR A 136 -7.06 -12.38 -16.08
C THR A 136 -6.11 -11.29 -16.58
N ARG A 137 -5.47 -10.53 -15.68
CA ARG A 137 -4.52 -9.48 -16.02
C ARG A 137 -3.07 -9.87 -15.77
N LYS A 138 -2.80 -11.10 -15.31
CA LYS A 138 -1.44 -11.63 -15.24
C LYS A 138 -0.79 -11.56 -16.61
N GLY A 139 0.28 -10.79 -16.72
CA GLY A 139 0.99 -10.59 -17.99
C GLY A 139 0.71 -9.25 -18.68
N LEU A 140 -0.19 -8.40 -18.15
CA LEU A 140 -0.45 -7.08 -18.74
C LEU A 140 0.83 -6.27 -19.00
N PHE A 141 1.80 -6.39 -18.09
CA PHE A 141 3.08 -5.70 -18.19
C PHE A 141 4.10 -6.39 -19.11
N LYS A 142 3.88 -7.64 -19.52
CA LYS A 142 4.84 -8.38 -20.38
C LYS A 142 4.91 -7.83 -21.80
N ASP A 143 3.80 -7.30 -22.30
CA ASP A 143 3.67 -6.84 -23.69
C ASP A 143 4.01 -5.36 -23.89
N LEU A 144 4.32 -4.64 -22.80
CA LEU A 144 4.69 -3.23 -22.84
C LEU A 144 6.19 -3.06 -23.10
N LEU A 145 6.55 -1.95 -23.73
CA LEU A 145 7.95 -1.49 -23.83
C LEU A 145 8.52 -1.33 -22.41
N ASP A 146 9.82 -1.61 -22.23
CA ASP A 146 10.46 -1.65 -20.90
C ASP A 146 10.20 -0.39 -20.05
N ASP A 147 10.31 0.79 -20.64
CA ASP A 147 10.09 2.06 -19.93
C ASP A 147 8.62 2.28 -19.58
N GLU A 148 7.68 1.95 -20.47
CA GLU A 148 6.25 2.08 -20.21
C GLU A 148 5.80 1.08 -19.14
N ARG A 149 6.27 -0.15 -19.21
CA ARG A 149 6.02 -1.17 -18.21
C ARG A 149 6.51 -0.73 -16.83
N ARG A 150 7.78 -0.25 -16.78
CA ARG A 150 8.36 0.25 -15.54
C ARG A 150 7.55 1.40 -14.96
N HIS A 151 7.11 2.35 -15.79
CA HIS A 151 6.27 3.45 -15.33
C HIS A 151 4.94 2.98 -14.73
N LYS A 152 4.24 2.08 -15.40
CA LYS A 152 2.98 1.50 -14.89
C LYS A 152 3.19 0.72 -13.58
N MET A 153 4.29 -0.03 -13.48
CA MET A 153 4.64 -0.73 -12.24
C MET A 153 4.96 0.27 -11.11
N PHE A 154 5.63 1.37 -11.43
CA PHE A 154 5.92 2.42 -10.46
C PHE A 154 4.64 3.06 -9.91
N GLU A 155 3.70 3.42 -10.75
CA GLU A 155 2.41 3.99 -10.32
C GLU A 155 1.59 2.99 -9.49
N SER A 156 1.56 1.71 -9.88
CA SER A 156 0.91 0.66 -9.09
C SER A 156 1.59 0.46 -7.74
N ALA A 157 2.92 0.46 -7.70
CA ALA A 157 3.71 0.35 -6.49
C ALA A 157 3.49 1.54 -5.54
N LYS A 158 3.34 2.74 -6.11
CA LYS A 158 3.05 3.96 -5.36
C LYS A 158 1.68 3.86 -4.68
N SER A 159 0.64 3.50 -5.43
CA SER A 159 -0.71 3.30 -4.88
C SER A 159 -0.73 2.22 -3.79
N LEU A 160 0.05 1.14 -3.97
CA LEU A 160 0.17 0.09 -2.96
C LEU A 160 0.81 0.60 -1.67
N LEU A 161 1.88 1.41 -1.76
CA LEU A 161 2.52 2.01 -0.59
C LEU A 161 1.64 3.05 0.11
N GLU A 162 0.83 3.80 -0.63
CA GLU A 162 -0.18 4.70 -0.05
C GLU A 162 -1.21 3.91 0.75
N CYS A 163 -1.74 2.84 0.19
CA CYS A 163 -2.65 1.92 0.88
C CYS A 163 -1.99 1.29 2.13
N TYR A 164 -0.75 0.84 2.00
CA TYR A 164 0.02 0.30 3.12
C TYR A 164 0.25 1.34 4.23
N SER A 165 0.54 2.60 3.88
CA SER A 165 0.70 3.68 4.84
C SER A 165 -0.59 3.92 5.63
N GLN A 166 -1.73 3.97 4.95
CA GLN A 166 -3.04 4.11 5.57
C GLN A 166 -3.34 2.95 6.53
N TRP A 167 -3.11 1.72 6.07
CA TRP A 167 -3.27 0.52 6.91
C TRP A 167 -2.37 0.56 8.15
N ALA A 168 -1.09 0.88 7.99
CA ALA A 168 -0.11 0.95 9.07
C ALA A 168 -0.43 2.04 10.12
N ASN A 169 -1.12 3.10 9.71
CA ASN A 169 -1.61 4.16 10.58
C ASN A 169 -2.97 3.86 11.23
N GLY A 170 -3.55 2.70 10.96
CA GLY A 170 -4.86 2.33 11.48
C GLY A 170 -6.03 3.00 10.79
N GLU A 171 -5.84 3.53 9.57
CA GLU A 171 -6.90 4.14 8.77
C GLU A 171 -7.76 3.06 8.10
N VAL A 172 -8.38 2.23 8.92
CA VAL A 172 -9.30 1.18 8.51
C VAL A 172 -10.70 1.53 8.96
N TYR A 173 -11.66 1.37 8.06
CA TYR A 173 -13.03 1.82 8.25
C TYR A 173 -14.06 0.76 7.86
N GLY A 174 -15.29 1.00 8.28
CA GLY A 174 -16.46 0.27 7.83
C GLY A 174 -17.69 1.15 7.88
N TYR A 175 -18.78 0.68 7.33
CA TYR A 175 -20.04 1.41 7.35
C TYR A 175 -21.20 0.56 7.83
N ARG A 176 -22.28 1.25 8.24
CA ARG A 176 -23.63 0.72 8.39
C ARG A 176 -24.61 1.65 7.71
N ALA A 177 -25.52 1.08 6.93
CA ALA A 177 -26.57 1.80 6.24
C ALA A 177 -27.92 1.54 6.88
N TYR A 178 -28.72 2.58 7.02
CA TYR A 178 -30.03 2.56 7.66
C TYR A 178 -31.10 3.11 6.72
N ASP A 179 -32.26 2.48 6.72
CA ASP A 179 -33.45 2.98 6.03
C ASP A 179 -34.09 4.17 6.75
N ALA A 180 -35.22 4.68 6.21
CA ALA A 180 -35.94 5.80 6.78
C ALA A 180 -36.55 5.52 8.18
N ASP A 181 -36.76 4.26 8.50
CA ASP A 181 -37.28 3.83 9.80
C ASP A 181 -36.16 3.58 10.83
N GLY A 182 -34.90 3.79 10.42
CA GLY A 182 -33.72 3.59 11.26
C GLY A 182 -33.30 2.13 11.42
N LYS A 183 -33.81 1.24 10.58
CA LYS A 183 -33.42 -0.17 10.55
C LYS A 183 -32.14 -0.32 9.72
N GLU A 184 -31.17 -1.08 10.22
CA GLU A 184 -29.96 -1.45 9.48
C GLU A 184 -30.34 -2.33 8.28
N ILE A 185 -29.90 -1.91 7.08
CA ILE A 185 -30.19 -2.58 5.80
C ILE A 185 -28.94 -3.15 5.15
N ASP A 186 -27.76 -2.59 5.48
CA ASP A 186 -26.46 -3.05 4.95
C ASP A 186 -25.32 -2.66 5.88
N SER A 187 -24.22 -3.42 5.84
CA SER A 187 -22.96 -3.08 6.52
C SER A 187 -21.78 -3.80 5.90
N CYS A 188 -20.64 -3.12 5.79
CA CYS A 188 -19.38 -3.70 5.35
C CYS A 188 -18.20 -3.07 6.10
N TRP A 189 -17.11 -3.85 6.25
CA TRP A 189 -15.96 -3.51 7.06
C TRP A 189 -14.66 -3.78 6.29
N GLY A 190 -13.54 -3.21 6.77
CA GLY A 190 -12.24 -3.51 6.21
C GLY A 190 -11.83 -2.63 5.03
N TYR A 191 -12.40 -1.45 4.90
CA TYR A 191 -11.94 -0.45 3.92
C TYR A 191 -10.67 0.22 4.41
N ILE A 192 -9.60 0.19 3.63
CA ILE A 192 -8.38 0.94 3.91
C ILE A 192 -8.51 2.34 3.29
N GLY A 193 -8.34 3.37 4.12
CA GLY A 193 -8.53 4.78 3.75
C GLY A 193 -9.99 5.24 3.78
N ILE A 194 -10.18 6.46 4.26
CA ILE A 194 -11.51 7.06 4.41
C ILE A 194 -12.22 7.28 3.07
N ASP A 195 -11.47 7.56 2.01
CA ASP A 195 -12.06 7.86 0.70
C ASP A 195 -12.68 6.61 0.07
N SER A 196 -12.07 5.43 0.27
CA SER A 196 -12.60 4.15 -0.23
C SER A 196 -13.97 3.82 0.37
N VAL A 197 -14.14 4.02 1.69
CA VAL A 197 -15.43 3.76 2.34
C VAL A 197 -16.46 4.84 2.00
N LYS A 198 -16.05 6.09 1.75
CA LYS A 198 -16.95 7.17 1.34
C LYS A 198 -17.53 6.96 -0.06
N GLU A 199 -16.73 6.47 -0.99
CA GLU A 199 -17.18 6.14 -2.34
C GLU A 199 -18.32 5.11 -2.30
N GLU A 200 -18.13 4.03 -1.55
CA GLU A 200 -19.17 3.01 -1.37
C GLU A 200 -20.39 3.55 -0.61
N ALA A 201 -20.15 4.30 0.47
CA ALA A 201 -21.22 4.89 1.28
C ALA A 201 -22.09 5.88 0.47
N ASN A 202 -21.50 6.68 -0.41
CA ASN A 202 -22.23 7.56 -1.33
C ASN A 202 -23.12 6.77 -2.29
N THR A 203 -22.58 5.70 -2.87
CA THR A 203 -23.33 4.80 -3.77
C THR A 203 -24.54 4.22 -3.07
N ILE A 204 -24.40 3.73 -1.83
CA ILE A 204 -25.49 3.15 -1.04
C ILE A 204 -26.50 4.22 -0.62
N ALA A 205 -26.03 5.40 -0.23
CA ALA A 205 -26.88 6.53 0.11
C ALA A 205 -27.67 7.06 -1.10
N GLY A 206 -27.25 6.73 -2.34
CA GLY A 206 -27.83 7.19 -3.60
C GLY A 206 -27.40 8.61 -3.95
N ILE A 207 -26.18 8.98 -3.60
CA ILE A 207 -25.52 10.23 -3.95
C ILE A 207 -24.58 9.92 -5.12
N GLU A 208 -24.79 10.62 -6.25
CA GLU A 208 -23.94 10.53 -7.45
C GLU A 208 -22.71 11.45 -7.33
#